data_5cc673ef2ea7e511a65a6d19048e19d6
#
_entry.id   5cc673ef2ea7e511a65a6d19048e19d6
#
_cell.length_a   1.000
_cell.length_b   1.000
_cell.length_c   1.000
_cell.angle_alpha   90.00
_cell.angle_beta   90.00
_cell.angle_gamma   90.00
#
_symmetry.space_group_name_H-M   'P 1'
#
loop_
_entity.id
_entity.type
_entity.pdbx_description
1 polymer ?
#
loop_
_entity_poly.entity_id
_entity_poly.type
_entity_poly.pdbx_seq_one_letter_code
_entity_poly.pdbx_strand_id
1 'polypeptide(L)'
;DLHKTISKLKTKKLTHLFVFIFSLSLQKLSQSVMNWKQLISNKRFGLEALHEIRKEDRTEFQRDYDRLIFSAPFRRLQNKTQVFPLPGSIFVHNRLTHSLEVSCVGRSLGNDIAASLLQKHPELSDSHLSEIGAIVSAACLAHDLGNPPFGHSGEKAIGTYFSEGKGLALKPLLSEAEWEDLTHFEGNANAFRLLTHQFEGRRPGGFVMTYSTLASIVKYPFSSRLAGKKQKFGFFLSEEEDYKRIAEELGIIKLSKDGEPIRYARHPLVYLVEAADDICYQMMDIEDAHKLKILTTQETKELYLQFFTESRLKRINEICKLVADTNEQIAYLRTSAIGVLIKACTQVFVDNEEDILNGTFEGPLIKHMDKPIRQAYENCSKTAFAKIYCSKDVLDIELAGYQVITTLIDLMIEAVRYPDKAYSKLLINRVSKQYEVHAPTLYGKIQAVLDYISGMTDVYALDLYRKINGNSLPAV
;
A
#
# COMPACT_ATOMS: atom_id res chain seq x y z
N ASP A 1 10.95 41.62 -60.09
CA ASP A 1 9.79 40.84 -59.54
C ASP A 1 10.15 39.48 -58.90
N LEU A 2 11.17 38.80 -59.41
CA LEU A 2 11.57 37.48 -58.85
C LEU A 2 12.10 37.55 -57.39
N HIS A 3 12.84 38.62 -57.04
CA HIS A 3 13.40 38.82 -55.70
C HIS A 3 12.31 39.08 -54.61
N LYS A 4 11.21 39.73 -54.94
CA LYS A 4 10.08 39.95 -54.01
C LYS A 4 9.25 38.68 -53.80
N THR A 5 9.15 37.81 -54.78
CA THR A 5 8.41 36.54 -54.71
C THR A 5 9.17 35.51 -53.88
N ILE A 6 10.51 35.43 -54.03
CA ILE A 6 11.36 34.56 -53.24
C ILE A 6 11.43 34.96 -51.76
N SER A 7 11.44 36.29 -51.49
CA SER A 7 11.37 36.83 -50.14
C SER A 7 10.06 36.47 -49.43
N LYS A 8 8.91 36.61 -50.12
CA LYS A 8 7.58 36.23 -49.59
C LYS A 8 7.42 34.72 -49.34
N LEU A 9 8.02 33.87 -50.19
CA LEU A 9 8.02 32.41 -50.00
C LEU A 9 8.91 31.95 -48.84
N LYS A 10 10.07 32.60 -48.63
CA LYS A 10 10.94 32.34 -47.48
C LYS A 10 10.26 32.75 -46.16
N THR A 11 9.57 33.92 -46.13
CA THR A 11 8.86 34.41 -44.94
C THR A 11 7.68 33.48 -44.59
N LYS A 12 6.92 33.04 -45.59
CA LYS A 12 5.80 32.11 -45.39
C LYS A 12 6.27 30.71 -44.85
N LYS A 13 7.38 30.18 -45.38
CA LYS A 13 7.96 28.93 -44.89
C LYS A 13 8.51 29.07 -43.47
N LEU A 14 9.14 30.18 -43.11
CA LEU A 14 9.59 30.46 -41.75
C LEU A 14 8.43 30.60 -40.76
N THR A 15 7.34 31.27 -41.16
CA THR A 15 6.14 31.40 -40.31
C THR A 15 5.45 30.06 -40.09
N HIS A 16 5.33 29.21 -41.11
CA HIS A 16 4.81 27.85 -40.95
C HIS A 16 5.70 26.96 -40.11
N LEU A 17 7.04 27.07 -40.22
CA LEU A 17 7.97 26.35 -39.41
C LEU A 17 7.92 26.82 -37.94
N PHE A 18 7.78 28.13 -37.71
CA PHE A 18 7.64 28.71 -36.37
C PHE A 18 6.32 28.34 -35.72
N VAL A 19 5.19 28.34 -36.44
CA VAL A 19 3.89 27.87 -35.96
C VAL A 19 3.91 26.38 -35.70
N PHE A 20 4.61 25.58 -36.51
CA PHE A 20 4.73 24.14 -36.31
C PHE A 20 5.65 23.82 -35.10
N ILE A 21 6.78 24.54 -34.95
CA ILE A 21 7.67 24.39 -33.77
C ILE A 21 6.97 24.92 -32.53
N PHE A 22 6.20 26.00 -32.59
CA PHE A 22 5.42 26.54 -31.48
C PHE A 22 4.23 25.62 -31.11
N SER A 23 3.58 25.01 -32.09
CA SER A 23 2.56 23.98 -31.90
C SER A 23 3.16 22.69 -31.29
N LEU A 24 4.35 22.26 -31.73
CA LEU A 24 5.10 21.15 -31.16
C LEU A 24 5.64 21.46 -29.74
N SER A 25 6.03 22.72 -29.49
CA SER A 25 6.42 23.15 -28.15
C SER A 25 5.23 23.32 -27.22
N LEU A 26 4.08 23.78 -27.73
CA LEU A 26 2.81 23.79 -26.97
C LEU A 26 2.27 22.37 -26.74
N GLN A 27 2.43 21.43 -27.67
CA GLN A 27 2.14 20.02 -27.44
C GLN A 27 3.14 19.33 -26.45
N LYS A 28 4.40 19.76 -26.41
CA LYS A 28 5.38 19.33 -25.40
C LYS A 28 5.22 20.04 -24.06
N LEU A 29 4.54 21.17 -23.99
CA LEU A 29 4.22 21.92 -22.77
C LEU A 29 2.81 21.60 -22.22
N SER A 30 1.97 20.86 -22.94
CA SER A 30 0.86 20.17 -22.29
C SER A 30 1.44 18.98 -21.52
N GLN A 31 1.98 19.21 -20.32
CA GLN A 31 2.05 18.14 -19.34
C GLN A 31 0.66 17.49 -19.37
N SER A 32 0.60 16.20 -19.70
CA SER A 32 -0.67 15.50 -19.73
C SER A 32 -1.23 15.51 -18.31
N VAL A 33 -2.26 16.32 -18.06
CA VAL A 33 -2.97 16.36 -16.79
C VAL A 33 -3.75 15.06 -16.67
N MET A 34 -3.68 14.39 -15.55
CA MET A 34 -4.49 13.18 -15.29
C MET A 34 -5.99 13.52 -15.36
N ASN A 35 -6.80 12.60 -15.88
CA ASN A 35 -8.22 12.82 -16.12
C ASN A 35 -9.07 11.83 -15.35
N TRP A 36 -10.02 12.32 -14.57
CA TRP A 36 -10.91 11.49 -13.77
C TRP A 36 -11.64 10.39 -14.55
N LYS A 37 -12.12 10.68 -15.78
CA LYS A 37 -12.80 9.66 -16.62
C LYS A 37 -11.89 8.49 -16.99
N GLN A 38 -10.59 8.74 -17.14
CA GLN A 38 -9.60 7.73 -17.48
C GLN A 38 -9.06 7.03 -16.22
N LEU A 39 -8.86 7.79 -15.13
CA LEU A 39 -8.37 7.26 -13.86
C LEU A 39 -9.32 6.25 -13.22
N ILE A 40 -10.63 6.40 -13.42
CA ILE A 40 -11.64 5.50 -12.86
C ILE A 40 -12.09 4.49 -13.93
N SER A 41 -11.36 3.40 -14.04
CA SER A 41 -11.58 2.33 -15.01
C SER A 41 -12.03 1.02 -14.34
N ASN A 42 -13.11 0.45 -14.84
CA ASN A 42 -13.62 -0.86 -14.42
C ASN A 42 -12.99 -2.04 -15.17
N LYS A 43 -12.01 -1.78 -16.05
CA LYS A 43 -11.24 -2.78 -16.78
C LYS A 43 -10.50 -3.69 -15.81
N ARG A 44 -10.53 -5.01 -16.06
CA ARG A 44 -9.93 -6.00 -15.18
C ARG A 44 -8.60 -6.50 -15.71
N PHE A 45 -7.60 -6.46 -14.83
CA PHE A 45 -6.25 -6.89 -15.13
C PHE A 45 -6.18 -8.39 -15.44
N GLY A 46 -5.54 -8.75 -16.56
CA GLY A 46 -5.31 -10.12 -17.00
C GLY A 46 -6.50 -10.83 -17.66
N LEU A 47 -7.67 -10.19 -17.71
CA LEU A 47 -8.86 -10.70 -18.42
C LEU A 47 -9.46 -9.65 -19.36
N GLU A 48 -8.66 -8.72 -19.87
CA GLU A 48 -9.11 -7.59 -20.66
C GLU A 48 -9.93 -7.98 -21.89
N ALA A 49 -9.55 -9.09 -22.54
CA ALA A 49 -10.25 -9.59 -23.73
C ALA A 49 -11.41 -10.54 -23.44
N LEU A 50 -11.51 -11.06 -22.21
CA LEU A 50 -12.47 -12.13 -21.85
C LEU A 50 -13.53 -11.65 -20.86
N HIS A 51 -13.32 -10.48 -20.23
CA HIS A 51 -14.24 -9.99 -19.23
C HIS A 51 -15.43 -9.29 -19.88
N GLU A 52 -16.61 -9.87 -19.72
CA GLU A 52 -17.87 -9.23 -20.06
C GLU A 52 -18.40 -8.45 -18.85
N ILE A 53 -18.71 -7.17 -19.06
CA ILE A 53 -19.37 -6.35 -18.05
C ILE A 53 -20.79 -6.92 -17.85
N ARG A 54 -21.03 -7.45 -16.65
CA ARG A 54 -22.34 -8.01 -16.33
C ARG A 54 -23.32 -6.89 -16.01
N LYS A 55 -24.54 -7.03 -16.48
CA LYS A 55 -25.66 -6.18 -16.06
C LYS A 55 -26.20 -6.70 -14.72
N GLU A 56 -25.47 -6.41 -13.65
CA GLU A 56 -25.87 -6.76 -12.27
C GLU A 56 -25.87 -5.48 -11.42
N ASP A 57 -26.59 -5.51 -10.30
CA ASP A 57 -26.67 -4.36 -9.38
C ASP A 57 -25.33 -4.05 -8.70
N ARG A 58 -24.42 -5.03 -8.59
CA ARG A 58 -23.07 -4.86 -8.03
C ARG A 58 -22.09 -4.36 -9.06
N THR A 59 -21.40 -3.27 -8.76
CA THR A 59 -20.36 -2.72 -9.62
C THR A 59 -19.10 -3.59 -9.63
N GLU A 60 -18.24 -3.41 -10.63
CA GLU A 60 -16.96 -4.11 -10.71
C GLU A 60 -16.04 -3.77 -9.53
N PHE A 61 -16.14 -2.56 -8.99
CA PHE A 61 -15.35 -2.12 -7.83
C PHE A 61 -15.83 -2.76 -6.52
N GLN A 62 -17.14 -2.94 -6.32
CA GLN A 62 -17.68 -3.71 -5.20
C GLN A 62 -17.26 -5.17 -5.26
N ARG A 63 -17.14 -5.74 -6.47
CA ARG A 63 -16.61 -7.09 -6.66
C ARG A 63 -15.14 -7.22 -6.31
N ASP A 64 -14.35 -6.14 -6.42
CA ASP A 64 -12.96 -6.13 -5.97
C ASP A 64 -12.88 -6.32 -4.45
N TYR A 65 -13.73 -5.61 -3.71
CA TYR A 65 -13.86 -5.79 -2.26
C TYR A 65 -14.21 -7.24 -1.90
N ASP A 66 -15.22 -7.80 -2.57
CA ASP A 66 -15.65 -9.19 -2.33
C ASP A 66 -14.52 -10.19 -2.59
N ARG A 67 -13.77 -10.02 -3.70
CA ARG A 67 -12.63 -10.88 -4.04
C ARG A 67 -11.56 -10.89 -2.96
N LEU A 68 -11.27 -9.74 -2.39
CA LEU A 68 -10.28 -9.60 -1.34
C LEU A 68 -10.73 -10.25 -0.04
N ILE A 69 -11.92 -9.93 0.45
CA ILE A 69 -12.40 -10.40 1.75
C ILE A 69 -12.58 -11.92 1.82
N PHE A 70 -12.93 -12.57 0.68
CA PHE A 70 -13.03 -14.03 0.59
C PHE A 70 -11.69 -14.73 0.29
N SER A 71 -10.60 -13.98 0.11
CA SER A 71 -9.31 -14.54 -0.25
C SER A 71 -8.58 -15.15 0.96
N ALA A 72 -7.76 -16.17 0.69
CA ALA A 72 -6.91 -16.76 1.71
C ALA A 72 -5.83 -15.79 2.25
N PRO A 73 -5.15 -14.96 1.40
CA PRO A 73 -4.23 -13.96 1.90
C PRO A 73 -4.86 -12.98 2.89
N PHE A 74 -6.06 -12.48 2.61
CA PHE A 74 -6.76 -11.58 3.53
C PHE A 74 -7.06 -12.24 4.87
N ARG A 75 -7.56 -13.49 4.86
CA ARG A 75 -7.83 -14.24 6.10
C ARG A 75 -6.58 -14.50 6.94
N ARG A 76 -5.41 -14.67 6.31
CA ARG A 76 -4.14 -14.86 7.03
C ARG A 76 -3.71 -13.61 7.83
N LEU A 77 -4.21 -12.41 7.50
CA LEU A 77 -3.95 -11.19 8.27
C LEU A 77 -4.41 -11.31 9.73
N GLN A 78 -5.39 -12.17 10.04
CA GLN A 78 -5.86 -12.42 11.40
C GLN A 78 -4.74 -12.83 12.36
N ASN A 79 -3.76 -13.59 11.87
CA ASN A 79 -2.65 -14.11 12.66
C ASN A 79 -1.31 -13.46 12.27
N LYS A 80 -1.36 -12.20 11.83
CA LYS A 80 -0.20 -11.33 11.64
C LYS A 80 -0.28 -10.15 12.61
N THR A 81 0.79 -9.92 13.33
CA THR A 81 0.95 -8.80 14.26
C THR A 81 0.86 -7.47 13.54
N GLN A 82 0.12 -6.51 14.11
CA GLN A 82 0.11 -5.11 13.65
C GLN A 82 1.25 -4.34 14.32
N VAL A 83 1.16 -4.12 15.61
CA VAL A 83 2.19 -3.45 16.43
C VAL A 83 2.54 -4.30 17.65
N PHE A 84 1.53 -4.66 18.42
CA PHE A 84 1.72 -5.41 19.65
C PHE A 84 1.69 -6.92 19.41
N PRO A 85 2.38 -7.72 20.28
CA PRO A 85 2.23 -9.18 20.28
C PRO A 85 0.75 -9.54 20.35
N LEU A 86 0.34 -10.59 19.63
CA LEU A 86 -1.02 -11.11 19.72
C LEU A 86 -1.20 -11.80 21.09
N PRO A 87 -1.76 -11.13 22.11
CA PRO A 87 -1.90 -11.69 23.43
C PRO A 87 -3.12 -12.62 23.49
N GLY A 88 -3.02 -13.66 24.32
CA GLY A 88 -4.16 -14.54 24.56
C GLY A 88 -5.27 -13.95 25.44
N SER A 89 -5.02 -12.85 26.18
CA SER A 89 -5.92 -12.35 27.21
C SER A 89 -6.45 -10.93 27.03
N ILE A 90 -5.79 -10.10 26.21
CA ILE A 90 -6.18 -8.71 25.95
C ILE A 90 -6.37 -8.54 24.44
N PHE A 91 -7.51 -8.01 24.02
CA PHE A 91 -7.77 -7.74 22.62
C PHE A 91 -7.01 -6.49 22.18
N VAL A 92 -6.09 -6.66 21.24
CA VAL A 92 -5.43 -5.60 20.48
C VAL A 92 -5.67 -5.83 19.00
N HIS A 93 -5.45 -4.80 18.17
CA HIS A 93 -5.65 -4.89 16.73
C HIS A 93 -4.60 -5.81 16.09
N ASN A 94 -5.07 -6.68 15.20
CA ASN A 94 -4.25 -7.44 14.27
C ASN A 94 -4.40 -6.85 12.86
N ARG A 95 -3.62 -7.33 11.89
CA ARG A 95 -3.66 -6.77 10.53
C ARG A 95 -5.02 -6.91 9.84
N LEU A 96 -5.81 -7.94 10.16
CA LEU A 96 -7.14 -8.10 9.59
C LEU A 96 -8.12 -7.04 10.11
N THR A 97 -8.18 -6.82 11.42
CA THR A 97 -9.05 -5.80 12.02
C THR A 97 -8.62 -4.40 11.58
N HIS A 98 -7.31 -4.12 11.56
CA HIS A 98 -6.76 -2.88 11.04
C HIS A 98 -7.18 -2.65 9.57
N SER A 99 -6.99 -3.63 8.68
CA SER A 99 -7.38 -3.49 7.26
C SER A 99 -8.87 -3.22 7.08
N LEU A 100 -9.73 -3.80 7.93
CA LEU A 100 -11.18 -3.52 7.93
C LEU A 100 -11.50 -2.08 8.37
N GLU A 101 -10.81 -1.59 9.39
CA GLU A 101 -10.97 -0.22 9.90
C GLU A 101 -10.47 0.81 8.88
N VAL A 102 -9.29 0.57 8.30
CA VAL A 102 -8.74 1.39 7.21
C VAL A 102 -9.71 1.42 6.02
N SER A 103 -10.29 0.27 5.67
CA SER A 103 -11.29 0.18 4.61
C SER A 103 -12.57 0.97 4.92
N CYS A 104 -13.01 1.01 6.17
CA CYS A 104 -14.16 1.81 6.61
C CYS A 104 -13.88 3.32 6.51
N VAL A 105 -12.72 3.76 6.99
CA VAL A 105 -12.27 5.16 6.92
C VAL A 105 -12.04 5.58 5.47
N GLY A 106 -11.36 4.73 4.68
CA GLY A 106 -11.11 4.98 3.25
C GLY A 106 -12.39 5.11 2.44
N ARG A 107 -13.40 4.28 2.71
CA ARG A 107 -14.73 4.41 2.10
C ARG A 107 -15.39 5.74 2.44
N SER A 108 -15.28 6.20 3.68
CA SER A 108 -15.85 7.48 4.10
C SER A 108 -15.15 8.64 3.39
N LEU A 109 -13.81 8.66 3.37
CA LEU A 109 -13.01 9.63 2.60
C LEU A 109 -13.41 9.63 1.12
N GLY A 110 -13.47 8.44 0.51
CA GLY A 110 -13.81 8.28 -0.90
C GLY A 110 -15.21 8.78 -1.23
N ASN A 111 -16.22 8.54 -0.38
CA ASN A 111 -17.57 9.02 -0.57
C ASN A 111 -17.67 10.55 -0.44
N ASP A 112 -17.03 11.13 0.58
CA ASP A 112 -17.04 12.59 0.80
C ASP A 112 -16.35 13.32 -0.37
N ILE A 113 -15.25 12.77 -0.88
CA ILE A 113 -14.53 13.32 -2.02
C ILE A 113 -15.33 13.14 -3.31
N ALA A 114 -15.92 11.96 -3.56
CA ALA A 114 -16.78 11.75 -4.73
C ALA A 114 -17.92 12.74 -4.80
N ALA A 115 -18.58 12.99 -3.68
CA ALA A 115 -19.66 14.00 -3.59
C ALA A 115 -19.13 15.41 -3.91
N SER A 116 -17.99 15.80 -3.35
CA SER A 116 -17.38 17.11 -3.59
C SER A 116 -16.93 17.29 -5.04
N LEU A 117 -16.32 16.25 -5.64
CA LEU A 117 -15.90 16.27 -7.04
C LEU A 117 -17.08 16.35 -8.01
N LEU A 118 -18.15 15.59 -7.77
CA LEU A 118 -19.38 15.64 -8.59
C LEU A 118 -20.09 17.01 -8.50
N GLN A 119 -20.01 17.67 -7.33
CA GLN A 119 -20.52 19.03 -7.17
C GLN A 119 -19.66 20.04 -7.93
N LYS A 120 -18.31 19.87 -7.92
CA LYS A 120 -17.35 20.76 -8.61
C LYS A 120 -17.32 20.53 -10.13
N HIS A 121 -17.56 19.28 -10.57
CA HIS A 121 -17.50 18.83 -11.96
C HIS A 121 -18.79 18.11 -12.38
N PRO A 122 -19.92 18.84 -12.55
CA PRO A 122 -21.22 18.23 -12.93
C PRO A 122 -21.17 17.47 -14.26
N GLU A 123 -20.25 17.82 -15.16
CA GLU A 123 -20.00 17.15 -16.44
C GLU A 123 -19.45 15.74 -16.31
N LEU A 124 -19.05 15.34 -15.10
CA LEU A 124 -18.56 13.99 -14.78
C LEU A 124 -19.65 13.09 -14.15
N SER A 125 -20.91 13.55 -14.14
CA SER A 125 -22.03 12.79 -13.55
C SER A 125 -22.21 11.38 -14.13
N ASP A 126 -21.89 11.21 -15.41
CA ASP A 126 -21.96 9.92 -16.12
C ASP A 126 -20.65 9.09 -15.98
N SER A 127 -19.68 9.58 -15.21
CA SER A 127 -18.44 8.84 -14.93
C SER A 127 -18.62 7.92 -13.71
N HIS A 128 -17.63 7.07 -13.47
CA HIS A 128 -17.61 6.22 -12.28
C HIS A 128 -17.11 6.92 -11.00
N LEU A 129 -17.15 8.26 -10.93
CA LEU A 129 -16.69 9.02 -9.74
C LEU A 129 -17.45 8.64 -8.46
N SER A 130 -18.74 8.31 -8.56
CA SER A 130 -19.52 7.82 -7.42
C SER A 130 -18.95 6.54 -6.78
N GLU A 131 -18.11 5.79 -7.51
CA GLU A 131 -17.52 4.53 -7.06
C GLU A 131 -16.18 4.72 -6.32
N ILE A 132 -15.67 5.94 -6.18
CA ILE A 132 -14.40 6.22 -5.49
C ILE A 132 -14.38 5.57 -4.09
N GLY A 133 -15.48 5.66 -3.35
CA GLY A 133 -15.61 5.02 -2.03
C GLY A 133 -15.43 3.51 -2.06
N ALA A 134 -15.97 2.83 -3.08
CA ALA A 134 -15.80 1.38 -3.25
C ALA A 134 -14.37 1.01 -3.66
N ILE A 135 -13.75 1.78 -4.57
CA ILE A 135 -12.36 1.58 -5.01
C ILE A 135 -11.40 1.72 -3.83
N VAL A 136 -11.50 2.85 -3.09
CA VAL A 136 -10.63 3.12 -1.94
C VAL A 136 -10.85 2.10 -0.84
N SER A 137 -12.10 1.70 -0.57
CA SER A 137 -12.41 0.65 0.39
C SER A 137 -11.73 -0.68 0.05
N ALA A 138 -11.76 -1.10 -1.22
CA ALA A 138 -11.07 -2.31 -1.69
C ALA A 138 -9.54 -2.17 -1.62
N ALA A 139 -8.99 -1.02 -2.05
CA ALA A 139 -7.55 -0.75 -1.97
C ALA A 139 -7.04 -0.77 -0.53
N CYS A 140 -7.81 -0.21 0.41
CA CYS A 140 -7.52 -0.26 1.84
C CYS A 140 -7.50 -1.68 2.42
N LEU A 141 -8.40 -2.59 1.96
CA LEU A 141 -8.31 -4.00 2.36
C LEU A 141 -7.00 -4.66 1.91
N ALA A 142 -6.47 -4.22 0.78
CA ALA A 142 -5.33 -4.84 0.13
C ALA A 142 -3.97 -4.26 0.58
N HIS A 143 -3.93 -3.06 1.20
CA HIS A 143 -2.69 -2.33 1.44
C HIS A 143 -1.64 -3.12 2.25
N ASP A 144 -2.09 -3.94 3.19
CA ASP A 144 -1.24 -4.74 4.10
C ASP A 144 -1.07 -6.21 3.67
N LEU A 145 -1.63 -6.64 2.54
CA LEU A 145 -1.60 -8.05 2.10
C LEU A 145 -0.18 -8.57 1.84
N GLY A 146 0.72 -7.70 1.41
CA GLY A 146 2.09 -8.06 1.06
C GLY A 146 3.06 -8.11 2.23
N ASN A 147 2.67 -7.65 3.42
CA ASN A 147 3.55 -7.65 4.58
C ASN A 147 3.92 -9.08 4.99
N PRO A 148 5.21 -9.37 5.22
CA PRO A 148 5.65 -10.66 5.71
C PRO A 148 5.23 -10.89 7.18
N PRO A 149 5.41 -12.09 7.74
CA PRO A 149 5.29 -12.31 9.18
C PRO A 149 6.15 -11.30 9.95
N PHE A 150 5.69 -10.88 11.13
CA PHE A 150 6.31 -9.88 12.00
C PHE A 150 6.41 -8.48 11.39
N GLY A 151 5.65 -8.20 10.32
CA GLY A 151 5.51 -6.87 9.73
C GLY A 151 6.82 -6.23 9.26
N HIS A 152 7.07 -4.98 9.66
CA HIS A 152 8.28 -4.25 9.27
C HIS A 152 9.59 -4.92 9.70
N SER A 153 9.58 -5.66 10.79
CA SER A 153 10.75 -6.44 11.21
C SER A 153 11.05 -7.56 10.25
N GLY A 154 10.00 -8.22 9.73
CA GLY A 154 10.12 -9.20 8.66
C GLY A 154 10.65 -8.60 7.35
N GLU A 155 10.19 -7.41 6.95
CA GLU A 155 10.74 -6.69 5.78
C GLU A 155 12.24 -6.41 5.95
N LYS A 156 12.62 -5.84 7.11
CA LYS A 156 14.03 -5.58 7.43
C LYS A 156 14.85 -6.87 7.44
N ALA A 157 14.33 -7.95 8.02
CA ALA A 157 15.02 -9.24 8.05
C ALA A 157 15.27 -9.79 6.64
N ILE A 158 14.31 -9.65 5.72
CA ILE A 158 14.48 -10.03 4.31
C ILE A 158 15.58 -9.18 3.67
N GLY A 159 15.47 -7.85 3.74
CA GLY A 159 16.44 -6.94 3.12
C GLY A 159 17.87 -7.13 3.67
N THR A 160 18.02 -7.25 5.00
CA THR A 160 19.35 -7.43 5.62
C THR A 160 19.94 -8.83 5.38
N TYR A 161 19.13 -9.86 5.18
CA TYR A 161 19.63 -11.16 4.75
C TYR A 161 20.45 -11.05 3.44
N PHE A 162 19.98 -10.25 2.49
CA PHE A 162 20.70 -10.02 1.24
C PHE A 162 21.83 -9.00 1.37
N SER A 163 21.61 -7.87 2.06
CA SER A 163 22.58 -6.76 2.10
C SER A 163 23.74 -7.00 3.07
N GLU A 164 23.54 -7.73 4.16
CA GLU A 164 24.50 -7.90 5.26
C GLU A 164 24.71 -9.38 5.65
N GLY A 165 23.74 -10.26 5.30
CA GLY A 165 23.73 -11.66 5.69
C GLY A 165 24.33 -12.60 4.66
N LYS A 166 23.98 -13.89 4.77
CA LYS A 166 24.48 -14.96 3.86
C LYS A 166 24.03 -14.77 2.41
N GLY A 167 22.91 -14.08 2.19
CA GLY A 167 22.42 -13.73 0.87
C GLY A 167 23.38 -12.87 0.04
N LEU A 168 24.31 -12.15 0.69
CA LEU A 168 25.31 -11.31 0.02
C LEU A 168 26.14 -12.11 -1.02
N ALA A 169 26.35 -13.40 -0.78
CA ALA A 169 27.05 -14.29 -1.72
C ALA A 169 26.31 -14.50 -3.05
N LEU A 170 25.03 -14.10 -3.14
CA LEU A 170 24.21 -14.22 -4.35
C LEU A 170 24.37 -13.01 -5.28
N LYS A 171 24.88 -11.88 -4.79
CA LYS A 171 25.02 -10.63 -5.55
C LYS A 171 25.67 -10.80 -6.93
N PRO A 172 26.78 -11.56 -7.10
CA PRO A 172 27.41 -11.75 -8.40
C PRO A 172 26.57 -12.55 -9.42
N LEU A 173 25.49 -13.20 -8.96
CA LEU A 173 24.63 -14.07 -9.76
C LEU A 173 23.34 -13.39 -10.21
N LEU A 174 23.13 -12.14 -9.83
CA LEU A 174 21.92 -11.35 -10.05
C LEU A 174 22.29 -10.05 -10.78
N SER A 175 21.35 -9.52 -11.54
CA SER A 175 21.48 -8.17 -12.10
C SER A 175 21.33 -7.12 -10.99
N GLU A 176 21.75 -5.88 -11.25
CA GLU A 176 21.60 -4.77 -10.31
C GLU A 176 20.13 -4.56 -9.90
N ALA A 177 19.19 -4.57 -10.86
CA ALA A 177 17.77 -4.38 -10.59
C ALA A 177 17.18 -5.50 -9.71
N GLU A 178 17.52 -6.77 -10.00
CA GLU A 178 17.10 -7.90 -9.16
C GLU A 178 17.69 -7.81 -7.75
N TRP A 179 18.93 -7.32 -7.63
CA TRP A 179 19.58 -7.13 -6.33
C TRP A 179 18.92 -6.04 -5.51
N GLU A 180 18.59 -4.90 -6.13
CA GLU A 180 17.88 -3.80 -5.46
C GLU A 180 16.48 -4.23 -4.96
N ASP A 181 15.77 -5.06 -5.72
CA ASP A 181 14.49 -5.64 -5.28
C ASP A 181 14.63 -6.45 -3.99
N LEU A 182 15.69 -7.24 -3.88
CA LEU A 182 15.89 -8.13 -2.74
C LEU A 182 16.39 -7.40 -1.49
N THR A 183 17.31 -6.44 -1.68
CA THR A 183 17.90 -5.66 -0.57
C THR A 183 16.94 -4.62 -0.01
N HIS A 184 15.98 -4.17 -0.81
CA HIS A 184 14.96 -3.21 -0.40
C HIS A 184 13.57 -3.81 -0.23
N PHE A 185 13.45 -5.14 -0.08
CA PHE A 185 12.15 -5.82 -0.01
C PHE A 185 11.11 -5.00 0.76
N GLU A 186 9.93 -4.80 0.15
CA GLU A 186 8.92 -3.87 0.62
C GLU A 186 7.51 -4.46 0.50
N GLY A 187 6.71 -4.37 1.57
CA GLY A 187 5.37 -4.96 1.65
C GLY A 187 4.39 -4.40 0.63
N ASN A 188 4.46 -3.10 0.29
CA ASN A 188 3.57 -2.53 -0.73
C ASN A 188 3.87 -3.11 -2.12
N ALA A 189 5.15 -3.26 -2.49
CA ALA A 189 5.54 -3.92 -3.74
C ALA A 189 5.07 -5.38 -3.77
N ASN A 190 5.22 -6.07 -2.65
CA ASN A 190 4.76 -7.45 -2.50
C ASN A 190 3.23 -7.58 -2.53
N ALA A 191 2.47 -6.58 -2.06
CA ALA A 191 1.02 -6.54 -2.19
C ALA A 191 0.61 -6.44 -3.67
N PHE A 192 1.26 -5.57 -4.44
CA PHE A 192 1.02 -5.46 -5.87
C PHE A 192 1.32 -6.78 -6.59
N ARG A 193 2.49 -7.40 -6.31
CA ARG A 193 2.85 -8.73 -6.84
C ARG A 193 1.80 -9.79 -6.48
N LEU A 194 1.40 -9.90 -5.22
CA LEU A 194 0.39 -10.88 -4.77
C LEU A 194 -0.92 -10.76 -5.54
N LEU A 195 -1.31 -9.55 -5.94
CA LEU A 195 -2.56 -9.26 -6.62
C LEU A 195 -2.50 -9.44 -8.13
N THR A 196 -1.33 -9.26 -8.75
CA THR A 196 -1.17 -9.29 -10.21
C THR A 196 -0.50 -10.56 -10.71
N HIS A 197 0.42 -11.15 -9.94
CA HIS A 197 1.19 -12.31 -10.34
C HIS A 197 0.32 -13.55 -10.58
N GLN A 198 0.59 -14.24 -11.69
CA GLN A 198 -0.05 -15.51 -12.00
C GLN A 198 0.69 -16.65 -11.32
N PHE A 199 0.31 -16.99 -10.10
CA PHE A 199 0.83 -18.18 -9.42
C PHE A 199 0.44 -19.47 -10.16
N GLU A 200 1.25 -20.53 -10.01
CA GLU A 200 1.02 -21.81 -10.69
C GLU A 200 -0.40 -22.34 -10.46
N GLY A 201 -1.04 -22.76 -11.54
CA GLY A 201 -2.43 -23.25 -11.53
C GLY A 201 -3.51 -22.17 -11.41
N ARG A 202 -3.13 -20.89 -11.41
CA ARG A 202 -4.08 -19.77 -11.38
C ARG A 202 -4.28 -19.15 -12.76
N ARG A 203 -5.41 -18.46 -12.92
CA ARG A 203 -5.73 -17.70 -14.14
C ARG A 203 -4.81 -16.48 -14.27
N PRO A 204 -4.60 -15.96 -15.49
CA PRO A 204 -3.89 -14.70 -15.72
C PRO A 204 -4.47 -13.55 -14.89
N GLY A 205 -3.60 -12.59 -14.50
CA GLY A 205 -3.99 -11.42 -13.73
C GLY A 205 -4.24 -11.67 -12.25
N GLY A 206 -3.79 -12.81 -11.72
CA GLY A 206 -3.82 -13.10 -10.28
C GLY A 206 -5.23 -13.00 -9.69
N PHE A 207 -5.50 -11.93 -8.94
CA PHE A 207 -6.82 -11.64 -8.35
C PHE A 207 -7.81 -11.04 -9.34
N VAL A 208 -7.36 -10.63 -10.54
CA VAL A 208 -8.21 -10.03 -11.58
C VAL A 208 -8.95 -8.80 -11.03
N MET A 209 -8.21 -7.92 -10.38
CA MET A 209 -8.72 -6.66 -9.83
C MET A 209 -8.92 -5.63 -10.93
N THR A 210 -9.72 -4.60 -10.68
CA THR A 210 -9.82 -3.46 -11.60
C THR A 210 -8.51 -2.65 -11.61
N TYR A 211 -8.22 -2.02 -12.73
CA TYR A 211 -7.02 -1.19 -12.91
C TYR A 211 -6.97 -0.07 -11.89
N SER A 212 -8.10 0.61 -11.62
CA SER A 212 -8.16 1.69 -10.63
C SER A 212 -7.88 1.21 -9.21
N THR A 213 -8.39 0.04 -8.82
CA THR A 213 -8.08 -0.53 -7.50
C THR A 213 -6.60 -0.87 -7.39
N LEU A 214 -6.00 -1.51 -8.41
CA LEU A 214 -4.57 -1.83 -8.41
C LEU A 214 -3.68 -0.59 -8.34
N ALA A 215 -3.98 0.44 -9.14
CA ALA A 215 -3.21 1.69 -9.11
C ALA A 215 -3.34 2.43 -7.76
N SER A 216 -4.48 2.30 -7.09
CA SER A 216 -4.75 2.95 -5.80
C SER A 216 -3.96 2.33 -4.63
N ILE A 217 -3.43 1.11 -4.79
CA ILE A 217 -2.61 0.44 -3.77
C ILE A 217 -1.14 0.87 -3.85
N VAL A 218 -0.66 1.25 -5.04
CA VAL A 218 0.77 1.50 -5.27
C VAL A 218 1.17 2.88 -4.76
N LYS A 219 1.55 2.94 -3.48
CA LYS A 219 1.94 4.17 -2.76
C LYS A 219 3.21 4.82 -3.33
N TYR A 220 4.12 4.02 -3.85
CA TYR A 220 5.43 4.44 -4.35
C TYR A 220 5.60 3.98 -5.81
N PRO A 221 5.03 4.68 -6.80
CA PRO A 221 4.93 4.20 -8.18
C PRO A 221 6.27 4.29 -8.94
N PHE A 222 7.28 3.63 -8.42
CA PHE A 222 8.63 3.54 -9.00
C PHE A 222 9.34 2.24 -8.59
N SER A 223 10.35 1.86 -9.39
CA SER A 223 11.13 0.64 -9.18
C SER A 223 12.07 0.74 -7.97
N SER A 224 12.54 -0.39 -7.47
CA SER A 224 13.47 -0.52 -6.34
C SER A 224 14.76 0.28 -6.50
N ARG A 225 15.23 0.49 -7.74
CA ARG A 225 16.40 1.33 -8.06
C ARG A 225 16.26 2.79 -7.60
N LEU A 226 15.03 3.25 -7.31
CA LEU A 226 14.73 4.58 -6.78
C LEU A 226 14.32 4.58 -5.30
N ALA A 227 14.40 3.44 -4.62
CA ALA A 227 13.97 3.28 -3.22
C ALA A 227 14.70 4.20 -2.23
N GLY A 228 15.98 4.52 -2.49
CA GLY A 228 16.79 5.44 -1.70
C GLY A 228 16.90 5.03 -0.23
N LYS A 229 17.21 5.99 0.64
CA LYS A 229 17.41 5.75 2.09
C LYS A 229 16.16 5.23 2.80
N LYS A 230 14.97 5.48 2.27
CA LYS A 230 13.70 5.03 2.87
C LYS A 230 13.36 3.59 2.54
N GLN A 231 14.08 2.97 1.59
CA GLN A 231 13.87 1.60 1.13
C GLN A 231 12.42 1.33 0.70
N LYS A 232 11.74 2.33 0.08
CA LYS A 232 10.35 2.23 -0.35
C LYS A 232 10.24 2.27 -1.87
N PHE A 233 9.48 1.34 -2.45
CA PHE A 233 9.15 1.26 -3.88
C PHE A 233 7.82 0.53 -4.07
N GLY A 234 7.26 0.47 -5.28
CA GLY A 234 5.88 0.03 -5.48
C GLY A 234 5.69 -1.26 -6.25
N PHE A 235 6.70 -1.74 -6.96
CA PHE A 235 6.64 -2.98 -7.73
C PHE A 235 8.05 -3.52 -7.97
N PHE A 236 8.19 -4.85 -7.96
CA PHE A 236 9.43 -5.53 -8.31
C PHE A 236 9.69 -5.48 -9.82
N LEU A 237 10.90 -5.79 -10.23
CA LEU A 237 11.28 -5.90 -11.64
C LEU A 237 10.33 -6.82 -12.42
N SER A 238 9.88 -7.90 -11.81
CA SER A 238 8.94 -8.86 -12.40
C SER A 238 7.56 -8.28 -12.70
N GLU A 239 7.11 -7.25 -11.98
CA GLU A 239 5.82 -6.59 -12.14
C GLU A 239 5.91 -5.18 -12.77
N GLU A 240 7.10 -4.74 -13.20
CA GLU A 240 7.31 -3.40 -13.78
C GLU A 240 6.46 -3.17 -15.04
N GLU A 241 6.42 -4.14 -15.96
CA GLU A 241 5.60 -4.04 -17.18
C GLU A 241 4.10 -4.10 -16.89
N ASP A 242 3.69 -4.81 -15.84
CA ASP A 242 2.30 -4.87 -15.41
C ASP A 242 1.84 -3.50 -14.87
N TYR A 243 2.65 -2.85 -14.04
CA TYR A 243 2.34 -1.51 -13.55
C TYR A 243 2.35 -0.47 -14.67
N LYS A 244 3.32 -0.55 -15.58
CA LYS A 244 3.38 0.31 -16.77
C LYS A 244 2.10 0.23 -17.59
N ARG A 245 1.64 -0.98 -17.90
CA ARG A 245 0.37 -1.20 -18.62
C ARG A 245 -0.83 -0.57 -17.91
N ILE A 246 -0.90 -0.71 -16.57
CA ILE A 246 -1.95 -0.09 -15.77
C ILE A 246 -1.84 1.43 -15.81
N ALA A 247 -0.64 1.98 -15.65
CA ALA A 247 -0.41 3.42 -15.63
C ALA A 247 -0.75 4.09 -16.98
N GLU A 248 -0.36 3.45 -18.09
CA GLU A 248 -0.66 3.92 -19.44
C GLU A 248 -2.17 3.91 -19.73
N GLU A 249 -2.87 2.85 -19.37
CA GLU A 249 -4.33 2.75 -19.53
C GLU A 249 -5.08 3.83 -18.73
N LEU A 250 -4.64 4.08 -17.49
CA LEU A 250 -5.25 5.08 -16.61
C LEU A 250 -4.76 6.51 -16.86
N GLY A 251 -3.84 6.72 -17.80
CA GLY A 251 -3.28 8.04 -18.11
C GLY A 251 -2.46 8.63 -16.96
N ILE A 252 -1.83 7.79 -16.13
CA ILE A 252 -0.97 8.24 -15.04
C ILE A 252 0.33 8.81 -15.64
N ILE A 253 0.70 10.00 -15.20
CA ILE A 253 1.86 10.73 -15.72
C ILE A 253 3.16 9.98 -15.45
N LYS A 254 3.92 9.65 -16.51
CA LYS A 254 5.28 9.12 -16.38
C LYS A 254 6.24 10.27 -16.06
N LEU A 255 6.96 10.18 -14.96
CA LEU A 255 7.88 11.22 -14.49
C LEU A 255 9.33 10.94 -14.90
N SER A 256 9.71 9.67 -15.13
CA SER A 256 11.05 9.29 -15.59
C SER A 256 11.18 9.49 -17.11
N LYS A 257 12.40 9.82 -17.54
CA LYS A 257 12.78 9.88 -18.96
C LYS A 257 13.11 8.48 -19.48
N ASP A 258 13.16 8.37 -20.80
CA ASP A 258 13.58 7.11 -21.43
C ASP A 258 15.02 6.76 -21.06
N GLY A 259 15.23 5.49 -20.65
CA GLY A 259 16.53 5.00 -20.17
C GLY A 259 16.77 5.21 -18.66
N GLU A 260 15.94 5.98 -17.96
CA GLU A 260 15.97 6.11 -16.49
C GLU A 260 15.14 5.01 -15.83
N PRO A 261 15.41 4.67 -14.56
CA PRO A 261 14.52 3.81 -13.78
C PRO A 261 13.10 4.35 -13.76
N ILE A 262 12.12 3.46 -13.94
CA ILE A 262 10.73 3.85 -14.15
C ILE A 262 10.15 4.54 -12.90
N ARG A 263 9.45 5.66 -13.14
CA ARG A 263 8.75 6.42 -12.11
C ARG A 263 7.51 7.09 -12.72
N TYR A 264 6.39 6.95 -12.00
CA TYR A 264 5.12 7.61 -12.33
C TYR A 264 4.69 8.57 -11.22
N ALA A 265 3.74 9.45 -11.53
CA ALA A 265 2.97 10.17 -10.52
C ALA A 265 2.11 9.18 -9.71
N ARG A 266 1.71 9.57 -8.51
CA ARG A 266 0.75 8.78 -7.73
C ARG A 266 -0.63 8.83 -8.38
N HIS A 267 -1.32 7.70 -8.45
CA HIS A 267 -2.76 7.73 -8.72
C HIS A 267 -3.46 8.55 -7.62
N PRO A 268 -4.41 9.46 -7.96
CA PRO A 268 -5.04 10.34 -6.96
C PRO A 268 -5.61 9.61 -5.74
N LEU A 269 -6.20 8.43 -5.93
CA LEU A 269 -6.81 7.67 -4.84
C LEU A 269 -5.80 7.06 -3.85
N VAL A 270 -4.51 7.01 -4.20
CA VAL A 270 -3.44 6.60 -3.27
C VAL A 270 -3.39 7.49 -2.04
N TYR A 271 -3.61 8.81 -2.22
CA TYR A 271 -3.63 9.75 -1.11
C TYR A 271 -4.74 9.47 -0.10
N LEU A 272 -5.86 8.88 -0.55
CA LEU A 272 -6.97 8.50 0.32
C LEU A 272 -6.68 7.21 1.08
N VAL A 273 -6.05 6.24 0.40
CA VAL A 273 -5.61 4.98 1.05
C VAL A 273 -4.54 5.30 2.11
N GLU A 274 -3.55 6.14 1.78
CA GLU A 274 -2.52 6.59 2.71
C GLU A 274 -3.13 7.33 3.92
N ALA A 275 -4.06 8.26 3.68
CA ALA A 275 -4.71 9.00 4.76
C ALA A 275 -5.57 8.09 5.66
N ALA A 276 -6.27 7.12 5.09
CA ALA A 276 -7.07 6.17 5.85
C ALA A 276 -6.19 5.30 6.76
N ASP A 277 -5.06 4.81 6.23
CA ASP A 277 -4.07 4.05 6.98
C ASP A 277 -3.47 4.88 8.12
N ASP A 278 -2.95 6.08 7.81
CA ASP A 278 -2.36 7.01 8.79
C ASP A 278 -3.34 7.36 9.93
N ILE A 279 -4.62 7.59 9.61
CA ILE A 279 -5.66 7.90 10.59
C ILE A 279 -5.91 6.68 11.50
N CYS A 280 -6.13 5.51 10.92
CA CYS A 280 -6.44 4.31 11.70
C CYS A 280 -5.23 3.90 12.54
N TYR A 281 -4.05 3.80 11.93
CA TYR A 281 -2.82 3.43 12.63
C TYR A 281 -2.61 4.27 13.87
N GLN A 282 -2.65 5.60 13.74
CA GLN A 282 -2.40 6.49 14.86
C GLN A 282 -3.48 6.43 15.94
N MET A 283 -4.76 6.39 15.55
CA MET A 283 -5.86 6.44 16.52
C MET A 283 -6.04 5.09 17.23
N MET A 284 -5.87 3.96 16.54
CA MET A 284 -6.02 2.64 17.15
C MET A 284 -4.85 2.27 18.04
N ASP A 285 -3.61 2.65 17.69
CA ASP A 285 -2.44 2.39 18.53
C ASP A 285 -2.52 3.09 19.89
N ILE A 286 -3.06 4.30 19.94
CA ILE A 286 -3.32 5.03 21.20
C ILE A 286 -4.36 4.29 22.05
N GLU A 287 -5.45 3.77 21.43
CA GLU A 287 -6.44 2.97 22.15
C GLU A 287 -5.87 1.65 22.67
N ASP A 288 -5.11 0.93 21.85
CA ASP A 288 -4.47 -0.32 22.28
C ASP A 288 -3.45 -0.10 23.38
N ALA A 289 -2.68 0.99 23.33
CA ALA A 289 -1.78 1.38 24.41
C ALA A 289 -2.53 1.68 25.72
N HIS A 290 -3.74 2.25 25.65
CA HIS A 290 -4.60 2.42 26.81
C HIS A 290 -5.08 1.06 27.36
N LYS A 291 -5.56 0.15 26.51
CA LYS A 291 -5.99 -1.21 26.91
C LYS A 291 -4.86 -2.00 27.55
N LEU A 292 -3.64 -1.87 27.04
CA LEU A 292 -2.42 -2.48 27.58
C LEU A 292 -1.84 -1.75 28.80
N LYS A 293 -2.47 -0.66 29.25
CA LYS A 293 -2.01 0.18 30.38
C LYS A 293 -0.63 0.84 30.17
N ILE A 294 -0.20 0.95 28.93
CA ILE A 294 0.99 1.73 28.54
C ILE A 294 0.69 3.24 28.66
N LEU A 295 -0.52 3.63 28.30
CA LEU A 295 -1.08 4.96 28.51
C LEU A 295 -2.15 4.93 29.60
N THR A 296 -2.17 5.93 30.45
CA THR A 296 -3.25 6.14 31.42
C THR A 296 -4.50 6.64 30.72
N THR A 297 -5.66 6.45 31.33
CA THR A 297 -6.93 7.00 30.83
C THR A 297 -6.87 8.51 30.63
N GLN A 298 -6.22 9.21 31.55
CA GLN A 298 -6.09 10.67 31.47
C GLN A 298 -5.26 11.10 30.27
N GLU A 299 -4.08 10.51 30.08
CA GLU A 299 -3.23 10.80 28.94
C GLU A 299 -3.93 10.52 27.61
N THR A 300 -4.63 9.40 27.52
CA THR A 300 -5.39 9.00 26.31
C THR A 300 -6.50 10.00 25.99
N LYS A 301 -7.27 10.44 27.00
CA LYS A 301 -8.30 11.46 26.83
C LYS A 301 -7.70 12.80 26.39
N GLU A 302 -6.63 13.23 27.03
CA GLU A 302 -5.96 14.48 26.70
C GLU A 302 -5.45 14.51 25.23
N LEU A 303 -4.95 13.40 24.72
CA LEU A 303 -4.55 13.28 23.32
C LEU A 303 -5.75 13.46 22.37
N TYR A 304 -6.85 12.75 22.61
CA TYR A 304 -8.02 12.82 21.72
C TYR A 304 -8.76 14.16 21.84
N LEU A 305 -8.80 14.77 23.02
CA LEU A 305 -9.51 16.04 23.22
C LEU A 305 -8.89 17.21 22.47
N GLN A 306 -7.59 17.12 22.08
CA GLN A 306 -6.91 18.15 21.29
C GLN A 306 -7.48 18.33 19.87
N PHE A 307 -8.20 17.35 19.34
CA PHE A 307 -8.82 17.43 18.01
C PHE A 307 -10.09 18.31 17.97
N PHE A 308 -10.60 18.78 19.12
CA PHE A 308 -11.91 19.42 19.18
C PHE A 308 -11.82 20.89 19.54
N THR A 309 -12.72 21.68 18.91
CA THR A 309 -12.96 23.08 19.26
C THR A 309 -13.70 23.20 20.60
N GLU A 310 -13.61 24.34 21.25
CA GLU A 310 -14.28 24.59 22.55
C GLU A 310 -15.78 24.30 22.52
N SER A 311 -16.45 24.66 21.43
CA SER A 311 -17.89 24.40 21.27
C SER A 311 -18.22 22.90 21.25
N ARG A 312 -17.34 22.10 20.58
CA ARG A 312 -17.51 20.66 20.49
C ARG A 312 -17.11 19.96 21.80
N LEU A 313 -16.12 20.47 22.52
CA LEU A 313 -15.70 19.95 23.83
C LEU A 313 -16.83 19.96 24.84
N LYS A 314 -17.69 21.03 24.88
CA LYS A 314 -18.87 21.08 25.77
C LYS A 314 -19.77 19.88 25.52
N ARG A 315 -20.17 19.63 24.27
CA ARG A 315 -21.01 18.50 23.87
C ARG A 315 -20.37 17.14 24.18
N ILE A 316 -19.07 17.00 23.90
CA ILE A 316 -18.31 15.76 24.18
C ILE A 316 -18.33 15.47 25.68
N ASN A 317 -18.10 16.48 26.53
CA ASN A 317 -18.13 16.33 27.98
C ASN A 317 -19.52 15.96 28.51
N GLU A 318 -20.60 16.49 27.93
CA GLU A 318 -21.95 16.10 28.26
C GLU A 318 -22.21 14.63 27.94
N ILE A 319 -21.79 14.16 26.75
CA ILE A 319 -21.95 12.75 26.34
C ILE A 319 -21.10 11.84 27.23
N CYS A 320 -19.85 12.21 27.51
CA CYS A 320 -18.96 11.40 28.36
C CYS A 320 -19.51 11.26 29.80
N LYS A 321 -20.30 12.22 30.31
CA LYS A 321 -20.97 12.09 31.60
C LYS A 321 -22.09 11.06 31.61
N LEU A 322 -22.67 10.77 30.44
CA LEU A 322 -23.74 9.76 30.31
C LEU A 322 -23.17 8.35 30.19
N VAL A 323 -21.90 8.20 29.93
CA VAL A 323 -21.21 6.92 29.72
C VAL A 323 -20.36 6.61 30.95
N ALA A 324 -20.74 5.60 31.71
CA ALA A 324 -20.03 5.22 32.93
C ALA A 324 -18.72 4.40 32.65
N ASP A 325 -18.70 3.61 31.55
CA ASP A 325 -17.57 2.80 31.18
C ASP A 325 -16.48 3.65 30.54
N THR A 326 -15.26 3.51 31.08
CA THR A 326 -14.09 4.28 30.61
C THR A 326 -13.65 3.91 29.20
N ASN A 327 -13.74 2.62 28.84
CA ASN A 327 -13.33 2.18 27.51
C ASN A 327 -14.31 2.71 26.44
N GLU A 328 -15.61 2.74 26.76
CA GLU A 328 -16.63 3.35 25.90
C GLU A 328 -16.41 4.87 25.73
N GLN A 329 -15.99 5.57 26.79
CA GLN A 329 -15.62 6.98 26.67
C GLN A 329 -14.44 7.17 25.72
N ILE A 330 -13.39 6.33 25.82
CA ILE A 330 -12.23 6.36 24.93
C ILE A 330 -12.64 6.04 23.49
N ALA A 331 -13.46 5.00 23.28
CA ALA A 331 -13.95 4.63 21.95
C ALA A 331 -14.77 5.76 21.30
N TYR A 332 -15.61 6.46 22.08
CA TYR A 332 -16.36 7.63 21.61
C TYR A 332 -15.42 8.79 21.19
N LEU A 333 -14.41 9.09 22.00
CA LEU A 333 -13.42 10.13 21.70
C LEU A 333 -12.62 9.80 20.45
N ARG A 334 -12.12 8.56 20.35
CA ARG A 334 -11.41 8.05 19.17
C ARG A 334 -12.26 8.22 17.90
N THR A 335 -13.49 7.71 17.91
CA THR A 335 -14.40 7.79 16.74
C THR A 335 -14.70 9.23 16.36
N SER A 336 -14.85 10.10 17.35
CA SER A 336 -15.05 11.54 17.11
C SER A 336 -13.82 12.21 16.51
N ALA A 337 -12.61 11.84 16.94
CA ALA A 337 -11.33 12.33 16.38
C ALA A 337 -11.12 11.85 14.94
N ILE A 338 -11.43 10.57 14.65
CA ILE A 338 -11.40 10.03 13.29
C ILE A 338 -12.32 10.84 12.37
N GLY A 339 -13.53 11.19 12.81
CA GLY A 339 -14.43 12.02 12.03
C GLY A 339 -13.90 13.44 11.75
N VAL A 340 -13.09 14.02 12.63
CA VAL A 340 -12.41 15.30 12.39
C VAL A 340 -11.32 15.14 11.34
N LEU A 341 -10.53 14.07 11.46
CA LEU A 341 -9.42 13.79 10.54
C LEU A 341 -9.91 13.49 9.11
N ILE A 342 -11.00 12.69 8.96
CA ILE A 342 -11.64 12.44 7.67
C ILE A 342 -12.02 13.76 6.99
N LYS A 343 -12.72 14.65 7.69
CA LYS A 343 -13.13 15.95 7.13
C LYS A 343 -11.95 16.83 6.75
N ALA A 344 -10.91 16.86 7.59
CA ALA A 344 -9.72 17.65 7.32
C ALA A 344 -8.96 17.14 6.10
N CYS A 345 -8.77 15.82 5.95
CA CYS A 345 -8.14 15.22 4.79
C CYS A 345 -8.97 15.38 3.52
N THR A 346 -10.31 15.27 3.60
CA THR A 346 -11.21 15.54 2.47
C THR A 346 -11.03 16.97 1.97
N GLN A 347 -11.00 17.95 2.85
CA GLN A 347 -10.82 19.35 2.47
C GLN A 347 -9.46 19.57 1.80
N VAL A 348 -8.37 19.03 2.38
CA VAL A 348 -7.02 19.11 1.78
C VAL A 348 -7.02 18.53 0.36
N PHE A 349 -7.65 17.37 0.16
CA PHE A 349 -7.69 16.74 -1.16
C PHE A 349 -8.42 17.60 -2.19
N VAL A 350 -9.60 18.12 -1.84
CA VAL A 350 -10.46 18.92 -2.73
C VAL A 350 -9.78 20.25 -3.08
N ASP A 351 -9.12 20.88 -2.11
CA ASP A 351 -8.42 22.16 -2.31
C ASP A 351 -7.17 22.02 -3.20
N ASN A 352 -6.55 20.82 -3.22
CA ASN A 352 -5.34 20.54 -3.99
C ASN A 352 -5.58 19.60 -5.18
N GLU A 353 -6.83 19.43 -5.64
CA GLU A 353 -7.18 18.54 -6.74
C GLU A 353 -6.33 18.78 -8.00
N GLU A 354 -6.10 20.04 -8.35
CA GLU A 354 -5.32 20.41 -9.53
C GLU A 354 -3.86 19.94 -9.42
N ASP A 355 -3.20 20.15 -8.29
CA ASP A 355 -1.84 19.70 -8.06
C ASP A 355 -1.74 18.17 -8.01
N ILE A 356 -2.76 17.50 -7.48
CA ILE A 356 -2.86 16.04 -7.44
C ILE A 356 -2.98 15.49 -8.88
N LEU A 357 -3.85 16.08 -9.72
CA LEU A 357 -4.03 15.67 -11.10
C LEU A 357 -2.82 16.02 -11.99
N ASN A 358 -2.07 17.06 -11.65
CA ASN A 358 -0.81 17.41 -12.30
C ASN A 358 0.37 16.54 -11.84
N GLY A 359 0.19 15.72 -10.78
CA GLY A 359 1.25 14.89 -10.20
C GLY A 359 2.31 15.68 -9.44
N THR A 360 2.01 16.92 -9.04
CA THR A 360 2.91 17.85 -8.33
C THR A 360 2.68 17.92 -6.84
N PHE A 361 1.54 17.39 -6.35
CA PHE A 361 1.25 17.36 -4.92
C PHE A 361 2.20 16.42 -4.17
N GLU A 362 2.89 16.95 -3.16
CA GLU A 362 3.91 16.21 -2.41
C GLU A 362 3.48 15.88 -0.97
N GLY A 363 3.77 14.66 -0.55
CA GLY A 363 3.56 14.18 0.82
C GLY A 363 2.13 13.69 1.09
N PRO A 364 1.85 13.23 2.32
CA PRO A 364 0.53 12.75 2.73
C PRO A 364 -0.42 13.90 3.06
N LEU A 365 -1.74 13.68 2.87
CA LEU A 365 -2.78 14.68 3.16
C LEU A 365 -2.71 15.20 4.61
N ILE A 366 -2.38 14.34 5.55
CA ILE A 366 -2.28 14.67 6.98
C ILE A 366 -1.31 15.84 7.26
N LYS A 367 -0.24 15.97 6.49
CA LYS A 367 0.74 17.06 6.67
C LYS A 367 0.21 18.42 6.22
N HIS A 368 -0.82 18.44 5.41
CA HIS A 368 -1.40 19.66 4.85
C HIS A 368 -2.69 20.12 5.56
N MET A 369 -3.13 19.38 6.60
CA MET A 369 -4.26 19.78 7.44
C MET A 369 -3.99 21.11 8.18
N ASP A 370 -5.06 21.76 8.60
CA ASP A 370 -5.00 22.96 9.43
C ASP A 370 -4.14 22.75 10.68
N LYS A 371 -3.40 23.77 11.06
CA LYS A 371 -2.39 23.73 12.13
C LYS A 371 -2.90 23.11 13.45
N PRO A 372 -4.09 23.43 13.99
CA PRO A 372 -4.56 22.84 15.24
C PRO A 372 -4.73 21.32 15.14
N ILE A 373 -5.39 20.84 14.09
CA ILE A 373 -5.65 19.40 13.88
C ILE A 373 -4.35 18.66 13.62
N ARG A 374 -3.47 19.23 12.78
CA ARG A 374 -2.15 18.67 12.52
C ARG A 374 -1.30 18.56 13.79
N GLN A 375 -1.29 19.59 14.65
CA GLN A 375 -0.56 19.56 15.90
C GLN A 375 -1.08 18.49 16.85
N ALA A 376 -2.40 18.30 16.94
CA ALA A 376 -3.01 17.21 17.72
C ALA A 376 -2.55 15.83 17.21
N TYR A 377 -2.56 15.62 15.89
CA TYR A 377 -2.05 14.41 15.28
C TYR A 377 -0.56 14.17 15.56
N GLU A 378 0.26 15.20 15.41
CA GLU A 378 1.71 15.14 15.71
C GLU A 378 1.99 14.81 17.18
N ASN A 379 1.18 15.30 18.11
CA ASN A 379 1.29 14.99 19.54
C ASN A 379 0.97 13.52 19.81
N CYS A 380 -0.06 12.96 19.16
CA CYS A 380 -0.34 11.52 19.18
C CYS A 380 0.87 10.73 18.65
N SER A 381 1.43 11.13 17.50
CA SER A 381 2.58 10.45 16.88
C SER A 381 3.83 10.47 17.77
N LYS A 382 4.13 11.60 18.40
CA LYS A 382 5.25 11.72 19.36
C LYS A 382 5.07 10.80 20.56
N THR A 383 3.85 10.73 21.09
CA THR A 383 3.54 9.86 22.23
C THR A 383 3.64 8.39 21.85
N ALA A 384 3.10 8.02 20.69
CA ALA A 384 3.20 6.66 20.17
C ALA A 384 4.66 6.24 19.97
N PHE A 385 5.48 7.08 19.34
CA PHE A 385 6.90 6.80 19.15
C PHE A 385 7.62 6.59 20.49
N ALA A 386 7.42 7.48 21.44
CA ALA A 386 8.15 7.45 22.71
C ALA A 386 7.72 6.30 23.64
N LYS A 387 6.44 5.92 23.65
CA LYS A 387 5.89 4.98 24.64
C LYS A 387 5.49 3.63 24.07
N ILE A 388 5.14 3.56 22.77
CA ILE A 388 4.62 2.34 22.13
C ILE A 388 5.73 1.64 21.36
N TYR A 389 6.25 2.27 20.29
CA TYR A 389 7.14 1.59 19.34
C TYR A 389 8.54 1.29 19.90
N CYS A 390 8.94 1.96 20.96
CA CYS A 390 10.18 1.67 21.71
C CYS A 390 9.95 0.75 22.91
N SER A 391 8.77 0.17 23.08
CA SER A 391 8.48 -0.73 24.19
C SER A 391 9.26 -2.06 24.06
N LYS A 392 9.58 -2.66 25.21
CA LYS A 392 10.32 -3.93 25.24
C LYS A 392 9.60 -5.06 24.51
N ASP A 393 8.28 -5.11 24.64
CA ASP A 393 7.46 -6.15 24.02
C ASP A 393 7.52 -6.08 22.48
N VAL A 394 7.54 -4.87 21.91
CA VAL A 394 7.71 -4.67 20.48
C VAL A 394 9.10 -5.07 20.02
N LEU A 395 10.15 -4.68 20.77
CA LEU A 395 11.54 -5.07 20.47
C LEU A 395 11.76 -6.58 20.52
N ASP A 396 11.14 -7.28 21.47
CA ASP A 396 11.26 -8.75 21.60
C ASP A 396 10.65 -9.47 20.37
N ILE A 397 9.54 -8.94 19.79
CA ILE A 397 8.99 -9.44 18.53
C ILE A 397 9.95 -9.16 17.37
N GLU A 398 10.53 -7.98 17.32
CA GLU A 398 11.49 -7.62 16.27
C GLU A 398 12.68 -8.59 16.26
N LEU A 399 13.26 -8.86 17.42
CA LEU A 399 14.37 -9.80 17.58
C LEU A 399 13.99 -11.22 17.17
N ALA A 400 12.84 -11.71 17.66
CA ALA A 400 12.36 -13.04 17.31
C ALA A 400 12.04 -13.17 15.81
N GLY A 401 11.35 -12.20 15.27
CA GLY A 401 10.98 -12.15 13.86
C GLY A 401 12.19 -12.15 12.94
N TYR A 402 13.21 -11.34 13.26
CA TYR A 402 14.46 -11.30 12.52
C TYR A 402 15.12 -12.68 12.44
N GLN A 403 15.27 -13.37 13.59
CA GLN A 403 15.89 -14.69 13.65
C GLN A 403 15.07 -15.75 12.89
N VAL A 404 13.74 -15.74 13.04
CA VAL A 404 12.85 -16.68 12.36
C VAL A 404 12.94 -16.52 10.85
N ILE A 405 12.75 -15.29 10.36
CA ILE A 405 12.69 -14.99 8.91
C ILE A 405 14.04 -15.27 8.24
N THR A 406 15.15 -14.79 8.80
CA THR A 406 16.49 -15.01 8.19
C THR A 406 16.85 -16.49 8.13
N THR A 407 16.50 -17.28 9.15
CA THR A 407 16.74 -18.73 9.15
C THR A 407 15.89 -19.43 8.07
N LEU A 408 14.61 -19.10 7.96
CA LEU A 408 13.73 -19.70 6.95
C LEU A 408 14.19 -19.36 5.53
N ILE A 409 14.58 -18.11 5.29
CA ILE A 409 15.10 -17.67 3.97
C ILE A 409 16.37 -18.44 3.63
N ASP A 410 17.33 -18.52 4.54
CA ASP A 410 18.62 -19.19 4.32
C ASP A 410 18.43 -20.64 3.88
N LEU A 411 17.64 -21.39 4.64
CA LEU A 411 17.39 -22.80 4.37
C LEU A 411 16.60 -23.02 3.07
N MET A 412 15.58 -22.18 2.79
CA MET A 412 14.78 -22.30 1.59
C MET A 412 15.53 -21.88 0.33
N ILE A 413 16.33 -20.82 0.39
CA ILE A 413 17.19 -20.41 -0.74
C ILE A 413 18.23 -21.48 -1.05
N GLU A 414 18.86 -22.08 -0.02
CA GLU A 414 19.77 -23.22 -0.24
C GLU A 414 19.03 -24.38 -0.90
N ALA A 415 17.82 -24.69 -0.44
CA ALA A 415 17.04 -25.79 -0.98
C ALA A 415 16.70 -25.60 -2.47
N VAL A 416 16.26 -24.40 -2.90
CA VAL A 416 15.91 -24.15 -4.30
C VAL A 416 17.14 -24.03 -5.22
N ARG A 417 18.33 -23.72 -4.66
CA ARG A 417 19.60 -23.71 -5.39
C ARG A 417 20.17 -25.10 -5.59
N TYR A 418 19.99 -26.00 -4.62
CA TYR A 418 20.52 -27.36 -4.63
C TYR A 418 19.40 -28.39 -4.38
N PRO A 419 18.42 -28.51 -5.31
CA PRO A 419 17.19 -29.26 -5.08
C PRO A 419 17.40 -30.77 -4.94
N ASP A 420 18.54 -31.30 -5.40
CA ASP A 420 18.84 -32.73 -5.35
C ASP A 420 19.34 -33.24 -4.00
N LYS A 421 19.80 -32.33 -3.11
CA LYS A 421 20.20 -32.70 -1.75
C LYS A 421 19.00 -33.29 -0.97
N ALA A 422 19.24 -34.32 -0.15
CA ALA A 422 18.19 -35.01 0.59
C ALA A 422 17.36 -34.06 1.48
N TYR A 423 18.01 -33.14 2.17
CA TYR A 423 17.32 -32.18 3.03
C TYR A 423 16.56 -31.10 2.20
N SER A 424 17.12 -30.69 1.08
CA SER A 424 16.44 -29.75 0.14
C SER A 424 15.12 -30.32 -0.37
N LYS A 425 15.09 -31.63 -0.72
CA LYS A 425 13.85 -32.30 -1.15
C LYS A 425 12.76 -32.26 -0.08
N LEU A 426 13.13 -32.44 1.18
CA LEU A 426 12.17 -32.34 2.30
C LEU A 426 11.59 -30.93 2.42
N LEU A 427 12.45 -29.91 2.35
CA LEU A 427 12.02 -28.50 2.43
C LEU A 427 11.14 -28.11 1.24
N ILE A 428 11.53 -28.45 0.02
CA ILE A 428 10.76 -28.15 -1.21
C ILE A 428 9.39 -28.83 -1.17
N ASN A 429 9.32 -30.09 -0.75
CA ASN A 429 8.05 -30.83 -0.62
C ASN A 429 7.09 -30.21 0.41
N ARG A 430 7.59 -29.34 1.29
CA ARG A 430 6.79 -28.59 2.26
C ARG A 430 6.12 -27.35 1.63
N VAL A 431 6.69 -26.82 0.55
CA VAL A 431 6.18 -25.64 -0.13
C VAL A 431 4.94 -26.00 -0.96
N SER A 432 3.90 -25.18 -0.89
CA SER A 432 2.72 -25.37 -1.75
C SER A 432 3.09 -25.24 -3.22
N LYS A 433 2.52 -26.11 -4.06
CA LYS A 433 2.78 -26.13 -5.51
C LYS A 433 2.45 -24.82 -6.25
N GLN A 434 1.66 -23.95 -5.62
CA GLN A 434 1.36 -22.63 -6.21
C GLN A 434 2.61 -21.73 -6.36
N TYR A 435 3.65 -21.96 -5.54
CA TYR A 435 4.89 -21.17 -5.61
C TYR A 435 5.89 -21.85 -6.54
N GLU A 436 6.43 -21.08 -7.48
CA GLU A 436 7.29 -21.58 -8.58
C GLU A 436 8.74 -21.82 -8.13
N VAL A 437 8.95 -22.67 -7.13
CA VAL A 437 10.28 -22.96 -6.58
C VAL A 437 11.26 -23.57 -7.62
N HIS A 438 10.76 -24.02 -8.77
CA HIS A 438 11.52 -24.50 -9.91
C HIS A 438 11.62 -23.49 -11.06
N ALA A 439 11.35 -22.21 -10.80
CA ALA A 439 11.49 -21.14 -11.79
C ALA A 439 12.82 -21.23 -12.55
N PRO A 440 12.87 -20.83 -13.83
CA PRO A 440 14.07 -21.01 -14.67
C PRO A 440 15.25 -20.14 -14.25
N THR A 441 14.99 -18.99 -13.60
CA THR A 441 16.02 -18.04 -13.17
C THR A 441 16.25 -18.13 -11.66
N LEU A 442 17.46 -17.75 -11.21
CA LEU A 442 17.75 -17.67 -9.77
C LEU A 442 16.86 -16.65 -9.07
N TYR A 443 16.66 -15.50 -9.69
CA TYR A 443 15.76 -14.47 -9.17
C TYR A 443 14.33 -14.99 -8.99
N GLY A 444 13.76 -15.66 -10.01
CA GLY A 444 12.44 -16.26 -9.91
C GLY A 444 12.32 -17.29 -8.79
N LYS A 445 13.35 -18.14 -8.59
CA LYS A 445 13.40 -19.07 -7.45
C LYS A 445 13.41 -18.36 -6.10
N ILE A 446 14.19 -17.28 -5.99
CA ILE A 446 14.25 -16.46 -4.77
C ILE A 446 12.88 -15.78 -4.53
N GLN A 447 12.26 -15.20 -5.56
CA GLN A 447 10.94 -14.61 -5.47
C GLN A 447 9.89 -15.64 -4.98
N ALA A 448 9.91 -16.86 -5.51
CA ALA A 448 9.01 -17.93 -5.05
C ALA A 448 9.21 -18.27 -3.56
N VAL A 449 10.44 -18.25 -3.06
CA VAL A 449 10.75 -18.42 -1.64
C VAL A 449 10.20 -17.25 -0.83
N LEU A 450 10.39 -16.01 -1.31
CA LEU A 450 9.89 -14.82 -0.63
C LEU A 450 8.35 -14.76 -0.64
N ASP A 451 7.71 -15.15 -1.74
CA ASP A 451 6.24 -15.30 -1.83
C ASP A 451 5.72 -16.31 -0.80
N TYR A 452 6.41 -17.44 -0.64
CA TYR A 452 6.03 -18.46 0.33
C TYR A 452 6.17 -17.94 1.77
N ILE A 453 7.32 -17.33 2.10
CA ILE A 453 7.61 -16.85 3.46
C ILE A 453 6.73 -15.64 3.81
N SER A 454 6.61 -14.65 2.92
CA SER A 454 5.74 -13.48 3.16
C SER A 454 4.26 -13.84 3.25
N GLY A 455 3.86 -14.93 2.58
CA GLY A 455 2.51 -15.49 2.70
C GLY A 455 2.20 -16.21 4.02
N MET A 456 3.18 -16.44 4.91
CA MET A 456 2.96 -17.08 6.20
C MET A 456 2.29 -16.13 7.18
N THR A 457 1.66 -16.72 8.22
CA THR A 457 1.30 -15.98 9.44
C THR A 457 2.48 -16.06 10.44
N ASP A 458 2.51 -15.18 11.44
CA ASP A 458 3.55 -15.17 12.47
C ASP A 458 3.62 -16.51 13.20
N VAL A 459 2.43 -17.05 13.54
CA VAL A 459 2.31 -18.36 14.22
C VAL A 459 2.85 -19.48 13.33
N TYR A 460 2.52 -19.49 12.04
CA TYR A 460 2.99 -20.53 11.12
C TYR A 460 4.50 -20.44 10.88
N ALA A 461 5.04 -19.23 10.72
CA ALA A 461 6.48 -19.02 10.53
C ALA A 461 7.27 -19.51 11.76
N LEU A 462 6.81 -19.17 12.97
CA LEU A 462 7.41 -19.62 14.23
C LEU A 462 7.31 -21.15 14.41
N ASP A 463 6.16 -21.74 14.09
CA ASP A 463 5.97 -23.20 14.17
C ASP A 463 6.89 -23.94 13.19
N LEU A 464 6.97 -23.46 11.96
CA LEU A 464 7.86 -24.03 10.95
C LEU A 464 9.34 -23.90 11.37
N TYR A 465 9.75 -22.75 11.87
CA TYR A 465 11.09 -22.52 12.40
C TYR A 465 11.44 -23.52 13.52
N ARG A 466 10.53 -23.72 14.48
CA ARG A 466 10.73 -24.68 15.58
C ARG A 466 10.87 -26.12 15.08
N LYS A 467 10.03 -26.54 14.13
CA LYS A 467 10.06 -27.88 13.52
C LYS A 467 11.36 -28.12 12.75
N ILE A 468 11.80 -27.15 11.95
CA ILE A 468 13.04 -27.27 11.18
C ILE A 468 14.27 -27.36 12.09
N ASN A 469 14.28 -26.63 13.21
CA ASN A 469 15.37 -26.66 14.18
C ASN A 469 15.25 -27.82 15.22
N GLY A 470 14.26 -28.71 15.09
CA GLY A 470 14.06 -29.81 16.01
C GLY A 470 13.56 -29.43 17.40
N ASN A 471 13.10 -28.18 17.60
CA ASN A 471 12.62 -27.67 18.89
C ASN A 471 11.16 -28.02 19.15
N SER A 472 10.44 -28.57 18.21
CA SER A 472 9.12 -29.17 18.38
C SER A 472 8.90 -30.28 17.36
N LEU A 473 8.21 -31.35 17.79
CA LEU A 473 7.74 -32.39 16.89
C LEU A 473 6.27 -32.12 16.53
N PRO A 474 5.78 -32.65 15.38
CA PRO A 474 4.36 -32.62 15.08
C PRO A 474 3.58 -33.26 16.21
N ALA A 475 2.54 -32.60 16.71
CA ALA A 475 1.58 -33.27 17.58
C ALA A 475 0.87 -34.36 16.76
N VAL A 476 0.86 -35.58 17.26
CA VAL A 476 0.15 -36.71 16.67
C VAL A 476 -1.31 -36.64 17.04
#